data_cb29cd81c98675be8e9bb47b3e35b2c3
#
_entry.id   cb29cd81c98675be8e9bb47b3e35b2c3
#
_cell.length_a   1.000
_cell.length_b   1.000
_cell.length_c   1.000
_cell.angle_alpha   90.00
_cell.angle_beta   90.00
_cell.angle_gamma   90.00
#
_symmetry.space_group_name_H-M   'P 1'
#
loop_
_entity.id
_entity.type
_entity.pdbx_description
1 polymer ?
#
loop_
_entity_poly.entity_id
_entity_poly.type
_entity_poly.pdbx_seq_one_letter_code
_entity_poly.pdbx_strand_id
1 'polypeptide(L)'
;MTMLTIEEKDIYISLIKQNFYRLHVSEIKWGEYFSTEFLDFKEIWLALQNNIVNEKTRSCIWEQIHLNFFTTYWFNKISKEENICPLCKVVPKSMKHIILECNLVKKLWKEIEEKLTLITPEAVTPLEMAFGLTKDITKPEIRIRNWITFKLRETISKQEKTTYDKPHVNNEKQIRVKLNKEIVKEMTYRFLLHKKDDTLDKFVGWFECAKDIFEIVDEKIVVVTKLLDID
;
A
#
# COMPACT_ATOMS: atom_id res chain seq x y z
N MET A 1 -13.39 4.09 -49.19
CA MET A 1 -12.35 3.61 -48.24
C MET A 1 -12.78 4.09 -46.90
N THR A 2 -13.49 3.25 -46.13
CA THR A 2 -14.05 3.61 -44.80
C THR A 2 -12.92 3.49 -43.79
N MET A 3 -12.50 4.60 -43.17
CA MET A 3 -11.62 4.57 -42.02
C MET A 3 -12.33 3.82 -40.90
N LEU A 4 -11.80 2.68 -40.53
CA LEU A 4 -12.17 1.99 -39.29
C LEU A 4 -11.74 2.87 -38.13
N THR A 5 -12.70 3.40 -37.41
CA THR A 5 -12.44 4.01 -36.10
C THR A 5 -12.09 2.86 -35.14
N ILE A 6 -10.81 2.69 -34.87
CA ILE A 6 -10.36 1.80 -33.81
C ILE A 6 -10.78 2.46 -32.49
N GLU A 7 -11.68 1.83 -31.76
CA GLU A 7 -12.07 2.35 -30.45
C GLU A 7 -10.84 2.32 -29.51
N GLU A 8 -10.64 3.37 -28.74
CA GLU A 8 -9.54 3.47 -27.75
C GLU A 8 -9.45 2.24 -26.85
N LYS A 9 -10.61 1.61 -26.59
CA LYS A 9 -10.74 0.35 -25.85
C LYS A 9 -10.02 -0.83 -26.51
N ASP A 10 -10.07 -0.91 -27.85
CA ASP A 10 -9.44 -2.02 -28.59
C ASP A 10 -7.92 -1.84 -28.62
N ILE A 11 -7.44 -0.60 -28.69
CA ILE A 11 -6.01 -0.29 -28.55
C ILE A 11 -5.54 -0.67 -27.17
N TYR A 12 -6.28 -0.28 -26.13
CA TYR A 12 -5.97 -0.59 -24.73
C TYR A 12 -5.96 -2.12 -24.50
N ILE A 13 -6.96 -2.85 -24.97
CA ILE A 13 -7.02 -4.32 -24.87
C ILE A 13 -5.88 -4.98 -25.65
N SER A 14 -5.53 -4.48 -26.82
CA SER A 14 -4.40 -4.99 -27.61
C SER A 14 -3.07 -4.76 -26.92
N LEU A 15 -2.85 -3.56 -26.35
CA LEU A 15 -1.65 -3.22 -25.58
C LEU A 15 -1.55 -4.07 -24.30
N ILE A 16 -2.67 -4.29 -23.61
CA ILE A 16 -2.72 -5.18 -22.46
C ILE A 16 -2.35 -6.60 -22.90
N LYS A 17 -2.99 -7.15 -23.93
CA LYS A 17 -2.70 -8.52 -24.42
C LYS A 17 -1.23 -8.69 -24.83
N GLN A 18 -0.65 -7.74 -25.54
CA GLN A 18 0.77 -7.80 -25.93
C GLN A 18 1.72 -7.75 -24.73
N ASN A 19 1.37 -7.03 -23.67
CA ASN A 19 2.19 -6.93 -22.48
C ASN A 19 1.96 -8.08 -21.47
N PHE A 20 0.78 -8.73 -21.50
CA PHE A 20 0.45 -9.83 -20.59
C PHE A 20 1.10 -11.17 -20.98
N TYR A 21 1.51 -11.36 -22.22
CA TYR A 21 2.19 -12.61 -22.65
C TYR A 21 3.68 -12.68 -22.30
N ARG A 22 4.28 -11.59 -21.84
CA ARG A 22 5.61 -11.65 -21.20
C ARG A 22 5.38 -11.65 -19.71
N LEU A 23 5.72 -12.75 -19.05
CA LEU A 23 5.86 -12.78 -17.59
C LEU A 23 6.55 -11.47 -17.20
N HIS A 24 5.83 -10.65 -16.45
CA HIS A 24 6.32 -9.30 -16.15
C HIS A 24 7.63 -9.46 -15.40
N VAL A 25 8.65 -8.70 -15.74
CA VAL A 25 9.96 -8.76 -15.05
C VAL A 25 9.81 -8.67 -13.53
N SER A 26 8.77 -8.00 -13.06
CA SER A 26 8.42 -7.92 -11.64
C SER A 26 7.89 -9.25 -11.07
N GLU A 27 7.11 -10.05 -11.82
CA GLU A 27 6.68 -11.39 -11.38
C GLU A 27 7.85 -12.30 -11.13
N ILE A 28 8.78 -12.35 -12.10
CA ILE A 28 10.00 -13.16 -11.99
C ILE A 28 10.80 -12.73 -10.75
N LYS A 29 11.07 -11.43 -10.61
CA LYS A 29 11.87 -10.90 -9.49
C LYS A 29 11.22 -11.12 -8.13
N TRP A 30 9.91 -10.96 -8.01
CA TRP A 30 9.21 -11.25 -6.77
C TRP A 30 9.11 -12.75 -6.51
N GLY A 31 8.88 -13.57 -7.56
CA GLY A 31 8.92 -15.03 -7.47
C GLY A 31 10.26 -15.55 -6.95
N GLU A 32 11.37 -15.07 -7.52
CA GLU A 32 12.73 -15.37 -7.03
C GLU A 32 12.93 -14.96 -5.57
N TYR A 33 12.43 -13.77 -5.20
CA TYR A 33 12.58 -13.27 -3.83
C TYR A 33 11.82 -14.10 -2.80
N PHE A 34 10.59 -14.49 -3.09
CA PHE A 34 9.77 -15.29 -2.18
C PHE A 34 9.97 -16.80 -2.35
N SER A 35 10.88 -17.21 -3.23
CA SER A 35 11.10 -18.64 -3.59
C SER A 35 9.79 -19.35 -3.94
N THR A 36 8.91 -18.66 -4.66
CA THR A 36 7.63 -19.18 -5.12
C THR A 36 7.64 -19.27 -6.65
N GLU A 37 7.15 -20.40 -7.16
CA GLU A 37 7.07 -20.64 -8.61
C GLU A 37 5.97 -19.76 -9.28
N PHE A 38 4.99 -19.32 -8.50
CA PHE A 38 3.84 -18.63 -9.05
C PHE A 38 3.30 -17.54 -8.10
N LEU A 39 3.24 -16.32 -8.63
CA LEU A 39 2.51 -15.19 -8.04
C LEU A 39 1.34 -14.85 -8.95
N ASP A 40 0.12 -15.02 -8.48
CA ASP A 40 -1.06 -14.62 -9.24
C ASP A 40 -1.26 -13.08 -9.20
N PHE A 41 -0.69 -12.41 -10.18
CA PHE A 41 -0.82 -10.95 -10.29
C PHE A 41 -2.27 -10.51 -10.55
N LYS A 42 -3.13 -11.36 -11.07
CA LYS A 42 -4.55 -11.07 -11.20
C LYS A 42 -5.22 -10.96 -9.83
N GLU A 43 -4.94 -11.90 -8.93
CA GLU A 43 -5.46 -11.84 -7.56
C GLU A 43 -4.87 -10.66 -6.78
N ILE A 44 -3.57 -10.40 -6.93
CA ILE A 44 -2.92 -9.21 -6.36
C ILE A 44 -3.60 -7.93 -6.87
N TRP A 45 -3.90 -7.86 -8.16
CA TRP A 45 -4.62 -6.73 -8.73
C TRP A 45 -6.02 -6.59 -8.17
N LEU A 46 -6.76 -7.69 -8.01
CA LEU A 46 -8.09 -7.67 -7.41
C LEU A 46 -8.06 -7.22 -5.95
N ALA A 47 -7.07 -7.62 -5.18
CA ALA A 47 -6.86 -7.14 -3.81
C ALA A 47 -6.61 -5.62 -3.77
N LEU A 48 -5.89 -5.09 -4.75
CA LEU A 48 -5.62 -3.66 -4.87
C LEU A 48 -6.84 -2.86 -5.37
N GLN A 49 -7.75 -3.49 -6.14
CA GLN A 49 -9.02 -2.89 -6.60
C GLN A 49 -10.07 -2.76 -5.49
N ASN A 50 -9.71 -3.07 -4.26
CA ASN A 50 -10.54 -2.85 -3.10
C ASN A 50 -11.12 -1.41 -3.09
N ASN A 51 -12.44 -1.28 -2.97
CA ASN A 51 -13.15 0.01 -3.00
C ASN A 51 -12.77 0.94 -1.83
N ILE A 52 -12.16 0.41 -0.77
CA ILE A 52 -11.65 1.20 0.36
C ILE A 52 -10.30 1.86 -0.01
N VAL A 53 -9.54 1.30 -0.95
CA VAL A 53 -8.25 1.85 -1.38
C VAL A 53 -8.47 2.97 -2.37
N ASN A 54 -8.06 4.20 -2.04
CA ASN A 54 -8.17 5.33 -2.95
C ASN A 54 -7.17 5.22 -4.12
N GLU A 55 -7.43 5.93 -5.20
CA GLU A 55 -6.64 5.86 -6.44
C GLU A 55 -5.16 6.21 -6.23
N LYS A 56 -4.87 7.19 -5.38
CA LYS A 56 -3.50 7.60 -5.09
C LYS A 56 -2.70 6.48 -4.41
N THR A 57 -3.30 5.83 -3.41
CA THR A 57 -2.71 4.66 -2.76
C THR A 57 -2.54 3.53 -3.76
N ARG A 58 -3.58 3.26 -4.56
CA ARG A 58 -3.57 2.22 -5.58
C ARG A 58 -2.43 2.40 -6.59
N SER A 59 -2.29 3.61 -7.16
CA SER A 59 -1.20 3.93 -8.08
C SER A 59 0.17 3.75 -7.43
N CYS A 60 0.35 4.23 -6.20
CA CYS A 60 1.59 4.09 -5.47
C CYS A 60 1.97 2.62 -5.25
N ILE A 61 1.02 1.79 -4.84
CA ILE A 61 1.26 0.36 -4.60
C ILE A 61 1.50 -0.37 -5.93
N TRP A 62 0.76 -0.02 -6.99
CA TRP A 62 0.96 -0.57 -8.32
C TRP A 62 2.38 -0.32 -8.84
N GLU A 63 2.87 0.91 -8.72
CA GLU A 63 4.26 1.26 -9.07
C GLU A 63 5.28 0.41 -8.29
N GLN A 64 5.04 0.22 -6.99
CA GLN A 64 5.90 -0.59 -6.13
C GLN A 64 5.88 -2.08 -6.53
N ILE A 65 4.73 -2.65 -6.81
CA ILE A 65 4.57 -4.04 -7.24
C ILE A 65 5.31 -4.27 -8.56
N HIS A 66 5.18 -3.34 -9.49
CA HIS A 66 5.86 -3.43 -10.79
C HIS A 66 7.34 -3.05 -10.75
N LEU A 67 7.90 -2.78 -9.58
CA LEU A 67 9.28 -2.33 -9.41
C LEU A 67 9.60 -1.08 -10.24
N ASN A 68 8.57 -0.36 -10.67
CA ASN A 68 8.68 0.84 -11.52
C ASN A 68 9.12 2.08 -10.71
N PHE A 69 9.92 1.89 -9.68
CA PHE A 69 10.52 3.03 -9.00
C PHE A 69 11.57 3.64 -9.91
N PHE A 70 11.08 4.54 -10.75
CA PHE A 70 11.82 5.27 -11.77
C PHE A 70 12.97 6.10 -11.21
N THR A 71 12.97 6.33 -9.89
CA THR A 71 13.77 7.40 -9.34
C THR A 71 15.20 7.02 -9.04
N THR A 72 15.49 5.76 -8.68
CA THR A 72 16.82 5.47 -8.14
C THR A 72 17.77 4.86 -9.16
N TYR A 73 17.31 3.92 -9.98
CA TYR A 73 18.20 3.29 -10.96
C TYR A 73 18.67 4.30 -12.02
N TRP A 74 17.76 5.13 -12.55
CA TRP A 74 18.09 6.15 -13.54
C TRP A 74 18.80 7.34 -12.92
N PHE A 75 18.38 7.78 -11.72
CA PHE A 75 19.02 8.89 -11.02
C PHE A 75 20.48 8.56 -10.66
N ASN A 76 20.74 7.35 -10.19
CA ASN A 76 22.10 6.91 -9.85
C ASN A 76 22.98 6.65 -11.07
N LYS A 77 22.39 6.24 -12.19
CA LYS A 77 23.11 6.12 -13.45
C LYS A 77 23.58 7.50 -13.97
N ILE A 78 22.85 8.55 -13.60
CA ILE A 78 23.15 9.94 -13.97
C ILE A 78 24.01 10.63 -12.92
N SER A 79 23.73 10.46 -11.61
CA SER A 79 24.36 11.23 -10.53
C SER A 79 25.63 10.62 -9.97
N LYS A 80 25.95 9.36 -10.26
CA LYS A 80 27.09 8.61 -9.66
C LYS A 80 27.11 8.56 -8.12
N GLU A 81 26.04 9.00 -7.46
CA GLU A 81 25.92 8.95 -6.01
C GLU A 81 25.58 7.53 -5.53
N GLU A 82 26.06 7.16 -4.35
CA GLU A 82 25.76 5.88 -3.74
C GLU A 82 24.25 5.75 -3.49
N ASN A 83 23.68 4.66 -4.00
CA ASN A 83 22.26 4.37 -3.87
C ASN A 83 21.89 3.85 -2.48
N ILE A 84 22.18 4.62 -1.45
CA ILE A 84 21.90 4.25 -0.07
C ILE A 84 20.42 4.53 0.26
N CYS A 85 19.80 3.63 1.02
CA CYS A 85 18.44 3.81 1.49
C CYS A 85 18.33 5.09 2.34
N PRO A 86 17.50 6.06 1.96
CA PRO A 86 17.39 7.31 2.70
C PRO A 86 16.74 7.15 4.07
N LEU A 87 16.00 6.07 4.31
CA LEU A 87 15.32 5.81 5.57
C LEU A 87 16.29 5.29 6.64
N CYS A 88 17.09 4.27 6.33
CA CYS A 88 18.03 3.67 7.29
C CYS A 88 19.48 4.14 7.13
N LYS A 89 19.85 4.70 5.97
CA LYS A 89 21.19 5.21 5.63
C LYS A 89 22.33 4.19 5.77
N VAL A 90 22.01 2.88 5.66
CA VAL A 90 22.99 1.81 5.92
C VAL A 90 23.30 0.97 4.70
N VAL A 91 22.27 0.59 3.94
CA VAL A 91 22.40 -0.36 2.83
C VAL A 91 21.87 0.22 1.53
N PRO A 92 22.30 -0.35 0.38
CA PRO A 92 21.78 0.07 -0.91
C PRO A 92 20.26 -0.01 -0.98
N LYS A 93 19.67 0.96 -1.64
CA LYS A 93 18.24 1.05 -1.83
C LYS A 93 17.77 0.04 -2.87
N SER A 94 16.78 -0.75 -2.51
CA SER A 94 15.98 -1.54 -3.44
C SER A 94 14.51 -1.46 -3.03
N MET A 95 13.59 -1.83 -3.91
CA MET A 95 12.17 -1.89 -3.56
C MET A 95 11.91 -2.90 -2.44
N LYS A 96 12.52 -4.08 -2.55
CA LYS A 96 12.47 -5.11 -1.49
C LYS A 96 12.93 -4.56 -0.15
N HIS A 97 14.10 -3.87 -0.18
CA HIS A 97 14.64 -3.29 1.05
C HIS A 97 13.67 -2.29 1.68
N ILE A 98 13.13 -1.37 0.90
CA ILE A 98 12.22 -0.34 1.42
C ILE A 98 10.92 -0.92 1.95
N ILE A 99 10.38 -1.96 1.32
CA ILE A 99 9.10 -2.55 1.74
C ILE A 99 9.28 -3.56 2.89
N LEU A 100 10.35 -4.37 2.87
CA LEU A 100 10.47 -5.56 3.71
C LEU A 100 11.73 -5.62 4.58
N GLU A 101 12.87 -5.13 4.07
CA GLU A 101 14.16 -5.43 4.67
C GLU A 101 14.73 -4.28 5.52
N CYS A 102 14.31 -3.03 5.27
CA CYS A 102 14.78 -1.86 6.01
C CYS A 102 14.48 -2.02 7.51
N ASN A 103 15.49 -1.88 8.35
CA ASN A 103 15.33 -2.05 9.81
C ASN A 103 14.28 -1.12 10.41
N LEU A 104 14.20 0.12 9.92
CA LEU A 104 13.15 1.06 10.32
C LEU A 104 11.78 0.53 9.93
N VAL A 105 11.64 0.03 8.70
CA VAL A 105 10.35 -0.46 8.19
C VAL A 105 9.94 -1.76 8.88
N LYS A 106 10.88 -2.65 9.20
CA LYS A 106 10.60 -3.87 9.99
C LYS A 106 10.00 -3.56 11.37
N LYS A 107 10.48 -2.50 12.03
CA LYS A 107 9.89 -2.07 13.30
C LYS A 107 8.44 -1.63 13.13
N LEU A 108 8.17 -0.83 12.11
CA LEU A 108 6.82 -0.36 11.81
C LEU A 108 5.88 -1.52 11.47
N TRP A 109 6.36 -2.51 10.71
CA TRP A 109 5.58 -3.72 10.41
C TRP A 109 5.24 -4.51 11.66
N LYS A 110 6.19 -4.69 12.57
CA LYS A 110 5.94 -5.41 13.84
C LYS A 110 4.84 -4.75 14.67
N GLU A 111 4.84 -3.42 14.77
CA GLU A 111 3.80 -2.70 15.50
C GLU A 111 2.43 -2.76 14.81
N ILE A 112 2.42 -2.59 13.48
CA ILE A 112 1.17 -2.71 12.69
C ILE A 112 0.62 -4.14 12.77
N GLU A 113 1.46 -5.17 12.76
CA GLU A 113 1.03 -6.56 12.88
C GLU A 113 0.18 -6.77 14.13
N GLU A 114 0.62 -6.25 15.29
CA GLU A 114 -0.14 -6.31 16.54
C GLU A 114 -1.54 -5.70 16.43
N LYS A 115 -1.71 -4.68 15.59
CA LYS A 115 -3.00 -4.03 15.35
C LYS A 115 -3.82 -4.76 14.28
N LEU A 116 -3.18 -5.30 13.26
CA LEU A 116 -3.86 -6.08 12.22
C LEU A 116 -4.42 -7.40 12.77
N THR A 117 -3.80 -7.99 13.78
CA THR A 117 -4.31 -9.19 14.47
C THR A 117 -5.60 -8.91 15.26
N LEU A 118 -5.91 -7.65 15.60
CA LEU A 118 -7.22 -7.28 16.16
C LEU A 118 -8.35 -7.35 15.13
N ILE A 119 -8.03 -7.26 13.85
CA ILE A 119 -8.99 -7.35 12.74
C ILE A 119 -9.15 -8.81 12.30
N THR A 120 -8.04 -9.50 12.10
CA THR A 120 -8.01 -10.93 11.77
C THR A 120 -6.87 -11.60 12.52
N PRO A 121 -7.05 -12.80 13.08
CA PRO A 121 -6.08 -13.43 14.00
C PRO A 121 -4.81 -13.93 13.32
N GLU A 122 -4.75 -13.89 11.98
CA GLU A 122 -3.59 -14.37 11.24
C GLU A 122 -2.40 -13.42 11.36
N ALA A 123 -1.19 -13.97 11.53
CA ALA A 123 0.06 -13.22 11.48
C ALA A 123 0.28 -12.57 10.10
N VAL A 124 0.95 -11.43 10.09
CA VAL A 124 1.29 -10.72 8.85
C VAL A 124 2.49 -11.38 8.19
N THR A 125 2.30 -11.90 6.99
CA THR A 125 3.38 -12.53 6.23
C THR A 125 4.15 -11.50 5.38
N PRO A 126 5.42 -11.77 5.02
CA PRO A 126 6.14 -10.93 4.06
C PRO A 126 5.43 -10.79 2.70
N LEU A 127 4.70 -11.82 2.29
CA LEU A 127 3.90 -11.80 1.07
C LEU A 127 2.74 -10.81 1.18
N GLU A 128 2.04 -10.80 2.33
CA GLU A 128 0.99 -9.82 2.62
C GLU A 128 1.55 -8.40 2.71
N MET A 129 2.69 -8.21 3.34
CA MET A 129 3.35 -6.90 3.38
C MET A 129 3.63 -6.37 1.98
N ALA A 130 3.99 -7.25 1.04
CA ALA A 130 4.28 -6.88 -0.35
C ALA A 130 3.03 -6.69 -1.22
N PHE A 131 1.99 -7.48 -1.03
CA PHE A 131 0.87 -7.58 -1.99
C PHE A 131 -0.51 -7.41 -1.36
N GLY A 132 -0.62 -7.39 -0.04
CA GLY A 132 -1.88 -7.55 0.66
C GLY A 132 -2.35 -9.01 0.67
N LEU A 133 -3.45 -9.27 1.34
CA LEU A 133 -4.15 -10.55 1.31
C LEU A 133 -4.95 -10.66 0.00
N THR A 134 -4.74 -11.75 -0.74
CA THR A 134 -5.40 -11.98 -2.03
C THR A 134 -6.61 -12.91 -1.93
N LYS A 135 -6.69 -13.68 -0.83
CA LYS A 135 -7.83 -14.55 -0.55
C LYS A 135 -8.94 -13.78 0.18
N ASP A 136 -10.17 -14.20 -0.05
CA ASP A 136 -11.34 -13.66 0.67
C ASP A 136 -11.50 -12.12 0.58
N ILE A 137 -11.05 -11.53 -0.51
CA ILE A 137 -11.00 -10.06 -0.72
C ILE A 137 -12.37 -9.37 -0.65
N THR A 138 -13.45 -10.13 -0.62
CA THR A 138 -14.81 -9.61 -0.43
C THR A 138 -15.16 -9.37 1.02
N LYS A 139 -14.47 -10.01 1.96
CA LYS A 139 -14.72 -9.87 3.40
C LYS A 139 -14.29 -8.48 3.90
N PRO A 140 -15.10 -7.82 4.72
CA PRO A 140 -14.79 -6.48 5.25
C PRO A 140 -13.45 -6.41 5.97
N GLU A 141 -13.14 -7.38 6.82
CA GLU A 141 -11.90 -7.48 7.59
C GLU A 141 -10.67 -7.54 6.68
N ILE A 142 -10.72 -8.32 5.60
CA ILE A 142 -9.63 -8.40 4.63
C ILE A 142 -9.44 -7.08 3.89
N ARG A 143 -10.54 -6.42 3.54
CA ARG A 143 -10.50 -5.10 2.88
C ARG A 143 -9.85 -4.03 3.74
N ILE A 144 -10.22 -3.96 5.03
CA ILE A 144 -9.65 -2.99 5.96
C ILE A 144 -8.18 -3.31 6.22
N ARG A 145 -7.85 -4.57 6.45
CA ARG A 145 -6.48 -5.02 6.67
C ARG A 145 -5.59 -4.64 5.49
N ASN A 146 -6.01 -4.94 4.27
CA ASN A 146 -5.30 -4.54 3.04
C ASN A 146 -5.17 -3.01 2.93
N TRP A 147 -6.22 -2.27 3.25
CA TRP A 147 -6.17 -0.81 3.21
C TRP A 147 -5.14 -0.24 4.18
N ILE A 148 -5.07 -0.72 5.43
CA ILE A 148 -4.07 -0.29 6.42
C ILE A 148 -2.66 -0.64 5.93
N THR A 149 -2.45 -1.87 5.45
CA THR A 149 -1.19 -2.34 4.86
C THR A 149 -0.72 -1.43 3.73
N PHE A 150 -1.60 -1.10 2.79
CA PHE A 150 -1.28 -0.24 1.66
C PHE A 150 -1.05 1.22 2.08
N LYS A 151 -1.76 1.71 3.10
CA LYS A 151 -1.51 3.05 3.65
C LYS A 151 -0.15 3.16 4.34
N LEU A 152 0.28 2.16 5.05
CA LEU A 152 1.63 2.13 5.61
C LEU A 152 2.68 2.21 4.48
N ARG A 153 2.56 1.39 3.44
CA ARG A 153 3.48 1.40 2.30
C ARG A 153 3.50 2.73 1.56
N GLU A 154 2.33 3.33 1.30
CA GLU A 154 2.23 4.66 0.70
C GLU A 154 2.94 5.71 1.57
N THR A 155 2.75 5.65 2.89
CA THR A 155 3.36 6.60 3.83
C THR A 155 4.88 6.45 3.88
N ILE A 156 5.38 5.21 3.88
CA ILE A 156 6.82 4.91 3.80
C ILE A 156 7.40 5.49 2.50
N SER A 157 6.75 5.27 1.38
CA SER A 157 7.20 5.78 0.08
C SER A 157 7.22 7.31 0.00
N LYS A 158 6.20 7.96 0.57
CA LYS A 158 6.16 9.44 0.67
C LYS A 158 7.28 9.97 1.56
N GLN A 159 7.55 9.29 2.68
CA GLN A 159 8.62 9.70 3.59
C GLN A 159 9.98 9.51 2.95
N GLU A 160 10.18 8.42 2.22
CA GLU A 160 11.39 8.18 1.46
C GLU A 160 11.69 9.34 0.50
N LYS A 161 10.70 9.75 -0.30
CA LYS A 161 10.84 10.92 -1.20
C LYS A 161 11.17 12.20 -0.44
N THR A 162 10.49 12.45 0.69
CA THR A 162 10.71 13.66 1.51
C THR A 162 12.12 13.69 2.13
N THR A 163 12.71 12.54 2.43
CA THR A 163 14.02 12.45 3.10
C THR A 163 15.16 12.87 2.17
N TYR A 164 15.00 12.72 0.85
CA TYR A 164 15.97 13.28 -0.09
C TYR A 164 16.07 14.79 0.01
N ASP A 165 14.92 15.48 0.18
CA ASP A 165 14.87 16.93 0.29
C ASP A 165 15.27 17.43 1.70
N LYS A 166 15.08 16.59 2.71
CA LYS A 166 15.28 16.94 4.13
C LYS A 166 15.98 15.82 4.89
N PRO A 167 17.31 15.65 4.75
CA PRO A 167 18.04 14.49 5.27
C PRO A 167 18.12 14.38 6.80
N HIS A 168 17.82 15.44 7.54
CA HIS A 168 17.93 15.48 9.01
C HIS A 168 16.62 15.16 9.76
N VAL A 169 15.59 14.73 9.04
CA VAL A 169 14.29 14.42 9.65
C VAL A 169 14.32 13.05 10.31
N ASN A 170 13.70 12.93 11.49
CA ASN A 170 13.42 11.64 12.11
C ASN A 170 12.34 10.90 11.30
N ASN A 171 12.77 10.02 10.40
CA ASN A 171 11.91 9.30 9.47
C ASN A 171 10.87 8.44 10.19
N GLU A 172 11.25 7.76 11.26
CA GLU A 172 10.36 6.88 12.03
C GLU A 172 9.20 7.68 12.61
N LYS A 173 9.50 8.74 13.35
CA LYS A 173 8.48 9.62 13.95
C LYS A 173 7.56 10.23 12.90
N GLN A 174 8.12 10.68 11.76
CA GLN A 174 7.32 11.28 10.69
C GLN A 174 6.37 10.25 10.04
N ILE A 175 6.80 9.01 9.82
CA ILE A 175 5.93 7.96 9.28
C ILE A 175 4.78 7.69 10.24
N ARG A 176 5.06 7.54 11.55
CA ARG A 176 4.06 7.30 12.60
C ARG A 176 2.99 8.38 12.62
N VAL A 177 3.39 9.65 12.69
CA VAL A 177 2.48 10.80 12.70
C VAL A 177 1.66 10.87 11.41
N LYS A 178 2.30 10.71 10.25
CA LYS A 178 1.62 10.81 8.96
C LYS A 178 0.62 9.67 8.77
N LEU A 179 0.98 8.43 9.10
CA LEU A 179 0.09 7.29 8.94
C LEU A 179 -1.18 7.46 9.78
N ASN A 180 -1.03 7.72 11.09
CA ASN A 180 -2.17 7.91 11.97
C ASN A 180 -3.08 9.05 11.49
N LYS A 181 -2.49 10.18 11.08
CA LYS A 181 -3.25 11.32 10.57
C LYS A 181 -4.01 11.01 9.27
N GLU A 182 -3.36 10.37 8.30
CA GLU A 182 -3.97 10.06 7.00
C GLU A 182 -5.10 9.02 7.14
N ILE A 183 -4.93 8.04 8.01
CA ILE A 183 -5.95 7.03 8.28
C ILE A 183 -7.19 7.67 8.91
N VAL A 184 -7.03 8.47 9.97
CA VAL A 184 -8.16 9.18 10.61
C VAL A 184 -8.87 10.07 9.60
N LYS A 185 -8.11 10.86 8.84
CA LYS A 185 -8.66 11.76 7.83
C LYS A 185 -9.47 11.02 6.77
N GLU A 186 -8.95 9.91 6.25
CA GLU A 186 -9.64 9.14 5.22
C GLU A 186 -10.89 8.46 5.76
N MET A 187 -10.83 7.90 6.97
CA MET A 187 -11.99 7.27 7.62
C MET A 187 -13.08 8.30 7.92
N THR A 188 -12.71 9.46 8.48
CA THR A 188 -13.66 10.56 8.73
C THR A 188 -14.33 11.04 7.44
N TYR A 189 -13.55 11.20 6.37
CA TYR A 189 -14.11 11.59 5.07
C TYR A 189 -15.13 10.56 4.57
N ARG A 190 -14.84 9.26 4.67
CA ARG A 190 -15.75 8.19 4.26
C ARG A 190 -17.01 8.15 5.11
N PHE A 191 -16.86 8.30 6.42
CA PHE A 191 -18.00 8.40 7.33
C PHE A 191 -18.94 9.53 6.92
N LEU A 192 -18.39 10.74 6.69
CA LEU A 192 -19.18 11.91 6.27
C LEU A 192 -19.83 11.71 4.90
N LEU A 193 -19.15 11.04 3.97
CA LEU A 193 -19.71 10.72 2.66
C LEU A 193 -20.90 9.77 2.79
N HIS A 194 -20.76 8.67 3.54
CA HIS A 194 -21.84 7.72 3.78
C HIS A 194 -23.00 8.34 4.54
N LYS A 195 -22.71 9.29 5.46
CA LYS A 195 -23.74 10.06 6.15
C LYS A 195 -24.53 10.94 5.18
N LYS A 196 -23.82 11.62 4.26
CA LYS A 196 -24.45 12.47 3.24
C LYS A 196 -25.32 11.67 2.27
N ASP A 197 -24.88 10.47 1.90
CA ASP A 197 -25.55 9.63 0.91
C ASP A 197 -26.60 8.68 1.54
N ASP A 198 -26.90 8.85 2.83
CA ASP A 198 -27.86 8.03 3.60
C ASP A 198 -27.55 6.51 3.54
N THR A 199 -26.25 6.19 3.58
CA THR A 199 -25.73 4.81 3.50
C THR A 199 -24.87 4.42 4.70
N LEU A 200 -25.15 5.01 5.87
CA LEU A 200 -24.39 4.73 7.11
C LEU A 200 -24.37 3.26 7.49
N ASP A 201 -25.46 2.53 7.29
CA ASP A 201 -25.52 1.10 7.59
C ASP A 201 -24.45 0.31 6.84
N LYS A 202 -24.20 0.68 5.57
CA LYS A 202 -23.11 0.07 4.77
C LYS A 202 -21.74 0.40 5.32
N PHE A 203 -21.54 1.63 5.80
CA PHE A 203 -20.29 2.04 6.44
C PHE A 203 -20.09 1.27 7.74
N VAL A 204 -21.08 1.24 8.62
CA VAL A 204 -21.03 0.52 9.89
C VAL A 204 -20.78 -0.97 9.67
N GLY A 205 -21.45 -1.59 8.71
CA GLY A 205 -21.29 -3.02 8.41
C GLY A 205 -19.88 -3.46 8.07
N TRP A 206 -19.09 -2.64 7.36
CA TRP A 206 -17.70 -2.98 7.09
C TRP A 206 -16.71 -2.38 8.12
N PHE A 207 -17.14 -1.37 8.89
CA PHE A 207 -16.34 -0.73 9.92
C PHE A 207 -16.30 -1.55 11.22
N GLU A 208 -17.36 -2.33 11.50
CA GLU A 208 -17.53 -3.12 12.71
C GLU A 208 -16.33 -4.06 12.99
N CYS A 209 -15.71 -4.61 11.94
CA CYS A 209 -14.52 -5.45 12.10
C CYS A 209 -13.27 -4.71 12.58
N ALA A 210 -13.29 -3.39 12.60
CA ALA A 210 -12.17 -2.55 13.03
C ALA A 210 -12.49 -1.72 14.29
N LYS A 211 -13.55 -2.07 15.03
CA LYS A 211 -13.99 -1.35 16.23
C LYS A 211 -12.94 -1.28 17.35
N ASP A 212 -12.05 -2.26 17.42
CA ASP A 212 -10.95 -2.25 18.39
C ASP A 212 -9.84 -1.25 18.05
N ILE A 213 -9.85 -0.72 16.83
CA ILE A 213 -8.92 0.30 16.37
C ILE A 213 -9.60 1.67 16.26
N PHE A 214 -10.86 1.70 15.81
CA PHE A 214 -11.59 2.94 15.54
C PHE A 214 -12.93 2.94 16.27
N GLU A 215 -13.36 4.12 16.73
CA GLU A 215 -14.65 4.36 17.34
C GLU A 215 -15.32 5.56 16.69
N ILE A 216 -16.65 5.56 16.68
CA ILE A 216 -17.45 6.71 16.28
C ILE A 216 -17.93 7.42 17.54
N VAL A 217 -17.39 8.58 17.84
CA VAL A 217 -17.77 9.43 18.99
C VAL A 217 -18.24 10.78 18.48
N ASP A 218 -19.43 11.20 18.84
CA ASP A 218 -20.02 12.49 18.45
C ASP A 218 -19.88 12.75 16.94
N GLU A 219 -20.23 11.76 16.13
CA GLU A 219 -20.15 11.82 14.67
C GLU A 219 -18.74 12.02 14.09
N LYS A 220 -17.73 11.67 14.86
CA LYS A 220 -16.32 11.73 14.43
C LYS A 220 -15.68 10.35 14.58
N ILE A 221 -14.77 10.04 13.68
CA ILE A 221 -13.91 8.87 13.82
C ILE A 221 -12.79 9.21 14.80
N VAL A 222 -12.72 8.45 15.87
CA VAL A 222 -11.63 8.50 16.85
C VAL A 222 -10.84 7.20 16.77
N VAL A 223 -9.53 7.30 16.86
CA VAL A 223 -8.67 6.12 16.95
C VAL A 223 -8.56 5.72 18.42
N VAL A 224 -9.17 4.60 18.76
CA VAL A 224 -9.10 4.02 20.12
C VAL A 224 -7.71 3.48 20.38
N THR A 225 -7.19 2.73 19.41
CA THR A 225 -5.83 2.17 19.46
C THR A 225 -5.01 2.74 18.33
N LYS A 226 -4.02 3.58 18.64
CA LYS A 226 -3.12 4.12 17.63
C LYS A 226 -2.47 2.99 16.85
N LEU A 227 -2.46 3.10 15.52
CA LEU A 227 -1.83 2.11 14.65
C LEU A 227 -0.32 2.04 14.87
N LEU A 228 0.29 3.20 15.11
CA LEU A 228 1.69 3.32 15.46
C LEU A 228 1.80 4.29 16.66
N ASP A 229 2.49 3.87 17.70
CA ASP A 229 2.74 4.70 18.87
C ASP A 229 3.67 5.88 18.50
N ILE A 230 3.39 7.04 19.09
CA ILE A 230 4.18 8.26 18.89
C ILE A 230 4.82 8.57 20.25
N ASP A 231 6.05 8.13 20.42
CA ASP A 231 6.89 8.47 21.56
C ASP A 231 7.39 9.92 21.46
#